data_ea5c91ca37bd285fc1e5509c82a5ee4f
#
_entry.id   ea5c91ca37bd285fc1e5509c82a5ee4f
#
_cell.length_a   1.000
_cell.length_b   1.000
_cell.length_c   1.000
_cell.angle_alpha   90.00
_cell.angle_beta   90.00
_cell.angle_gamma   90.00
#
_symmetry.space_group_name_H-M   'P 1'
#
loop_
_entity.id
_entity.type
_entity.pdbx_description
1 polymer ?
#
loop_
_entity_poly.entity_id
_entity_poly.type
_entity_poly.pdbx_seq_one_letter_code
_entity_poly.pdbx_strand_id
1 'polypeptide(L)'
;MIKGLTLLFFCIISISVHALPTIEELEKADYLNGKNGFQQRCSACHTLAENSANLIGPNLWHIFNRGVGDDINFRYSDSMSSSDLIWDKELVYKFLRGPQTLFPDSNMIIPEPVPEELLTDMIAFMMIETDAPYKPNIERIFIAETIDKSLPISARFPSFWNHLMFNTTHYKLITNNKEIEFDAYFNTDGSVSTNLNGTMGFWHVTNKDMFCYAIHRIPFSISEFVECFPIGAMAIPRFAKELWRSKPKEGVILHGGILPGRPIE
;
A
#
# COMPACT_ATOMS: atom_id res chain seq x y z
N MET A 1 -26.31 -16.64 67.74
CA MET A 1 -25.87 -17.57 66.70
C MET A 1 -26.21 -16.97 65.35
N ILE A 2 -25.26 -16.25 64.73
CA ILE A 2 -25.46 -15.60 63.40
C ILE A 2 -24.80 -16.52 62.38
N LYS A 3 -25.63 -17.09 61.46
CA LYS A 3 -25.17 -17.93 60.38
C LYS A 3 -24.70 -16.99 59.25
N GLY A 4 -23.39 -16.97 59.03
CA GLY A 4 -22.79 -16.26 57.93
C GLY A 4 -23.13 -16.94 56.59
N LEU A 5 -23.80 -16.21 55.71
CA LEU A 5 -24.09 -16.60 54.33
C LEU A 5 -22.90 -16.17 53.46
N THR A 6 -22.06 -17.10 53.11
CA THR A 6 -20.93 -16.86 52.16
C THR A 6 -21.50 -16.80 50.74
N LEU A 7 -21.57 -15.59 50.19
CA LEU A 7 -21.89 -15.40 48.75
C LEU A 7 -20.63 -15.76 47.93
N LEU A 8 -20.68 -16.88 47.26
CA LEU A 8 -19.70 -17.23 46.21
C LEU A 8 -19.96 -16.34 44.98
N PHE A 9 -19.10 -15.37 44.74
CA PHE A 9 -19.08 -14.56 43.53
C PHE A 9 -18.52 -15.41 42.38
N PHE A 10 -19.36 -15.94 41.54
CA PHE A 10 -18.95 -16.62 40.32
C PHE A 10 -18.55 -15.56 39.30
N CYS A 11 -17.23 -15.36 39.14
CA CYS A 11 -16.70 -14.51 38.07
C CYS A 11 -16.87 -15.25 36.75
N ILE A 12 -17.90 -14.90 35.98
CA ILE A 12 -18.11 -15.41 34.61
C ILE A 12 -17.06 -14.70 33.76
N ILE A 13 -15.95 -15.39 33.47
CA ILE A 13 -14.99 -14.97 32.45
C ILE A 13 -15.69 -15.18 31.10
N SER A 14 -16.19 -14.11 30.53
CA SER A 14 -16.69 -14.10 29.16
C SER A 14 -15.49 -14.32 28.24
N ILE A 15 -15.30 -15.54 27.79
CA ILE A 15 -14.36 -15.85 26.71
C ILE A 15 -15.03 -15.32 25.42
N SER A 16 -14.57 -14.18 24.92
CA SER A 16 -14.97 -13.69 23.61
C SER A 16 -14.43 -14.68 22.56
N VAL A 17 -15.26 -15.61 22.14
CA VAL A 17 -14.99 -16.41 20.95
C VAL A 17 -15.16 -15.47 19.77
N HIS A 18 -14.05 -15.04 19.18
CA HIS A 18 -14.08 -14.23 17.98
C HIS A 18 -14.56 -15.11 16.82
N ALA A 19 -15.77 -14.82 16.37
CA ALA A 19 -16.39 -15.54 15.26
C ALA A 19 -15.70 -15.14 13.93
N LEU A 20 -15.63 -16.07 12.99
CA LEU A 20 -15.18 -15.80 11.62
C LEU A 20 -16.17 -14.82 10.94
N PRO A 21 -15.71 -13.91 10.07
CA PRO A 21 -16.60 -12.98 9.42
C PRO A 21 -17.64 -13.71 8.56
N THR A 22 -18.90 -13.44 8.83
CA THR A 22 -20.04 -13.94 8.07
C THR A 22 -20.15 -13.20 6.74
N ILE A 23 -20.90 -13.76 5.79
CA ILE A 23 -21.20 -13.08 4.53
C ILE A 23 -21.92 -11.75 4.80
N GLU A 24 -22.85 -11.72 5.74
CA GLU A 24 -23.60 -10.51 6.09
C GLU A 24 -22.69 -9.40 6.65
N GLU A 25 -21.69 -9.74 7.46
CA GLU A 25 -20.71 -8.77 7.95
C GLU A 25 -19.81 -8.27 6.84
N LEU A 26 -19.39 -9.13 5.91
CA LEU A 26 -18.59 -8.71 4.74
C LEU A 26 -19.40 -7.79 3.80
N GLU A 27 -20.70 -8.00 3.64
CA GLU A 27 -21.57 -7.13 2.82
C GLU A 27 -21.84 -5.77 3.49
N LYS A 28 -21.66 -5.67 4.79
CA LYS A 28 -21.76 -4.41 5.56
C LYS A 28 -20.43 -3.73 5.79
N ALA A 29 -19.33 -4.33 5.34
CA ALA A 29 -17.98 -3.83 5.57
C ALA A 29 -17.77 -2.46 4.91
N ASP A 30 -16.95 -1.64 5.54
CA ASP A 30 -16.54 -0.35 5.00
C ASP A 30 -15.36 -0.53 4.03
N TYR A 31 -15.66 -0.40 2.74
CA TYR A 31 -14.64 -0.50 1.68
C TYR A 31 -13.47 0.46 1.87
N LEU A 32 -13.74 1.72 2.27
CA LEU A 32 -12.69 2.72 2.43
C LEU A 32 -11.83 2.45 3.66
N ASN A 33 -12.44 2.03 4.75
CA ASN A 33 -11.71 1.63 5.94
C ASN A 33 -10.83 0.41 5.65
N GLY A 34 -11.37 -0.59 4.95
CA GLY A 34 -10.62 -1.75 4.50
C GLY A 34 -9.46 -1.39 3.58
N LYS A 35 -9.68 -0.52 2.60
CA LYS A 35 -8.65 0.02 1.71
C LYS A 35 -7.54 0.73 2.48
N ASN A 36 -7.90 1.62 3.39
CA ASN A 36 -6.94 2.36 4.22
C ASN A 36 -6.14 1.40 5.12
N GLY A 37 -6.81 0.43 5.73
CA GLY A 37 -6.17 -0.61 6.55
C GLY A 37 -5.17 -1.42 5.75
N PHE A 38 -5.54 -1.87 4.55
CA PHE A 38 -4.63 -2.57 3.64
C PHE A 38 -3.44 -1.69 3.23
N GLN A 39 -3.69 -0.45 2.85
CA GLN A 39 -2.65 0.48 2.44
C GLN A 39 -1.62 0.73 3.54
N GLN A 40 -2.06 0.91 4.77
CA GLN A 40 -1.18 1.20 5.91
C GLN A 40 -0.38 -0.02 6.38
N ARG A 41 -0.94 -1.23 6.27
CA ARG A 41 -0.38 -2.43 6.90
C ARG A 41 0.20 -3.45 5.93
N CYS A 42 -0.32 -3.54 4.71
CA CYS A 42 -0.03 -4.65 3.79
C CYS A 42 0.66 -4.22 2.49
N SER A 43 0.30 -3.06 1.95
CA SER A 43 0.73 -2.61 0.63
C SER A 43 2.24 -2.34 0.54
N ALA A 44 2.92 -2.18 1.68
CA ALA A 44 4.38 -2.10 1.71
C ALA A 44 5.04 -3.39 1.21
N CYS A 45 4.37 -4.52 1.39
CA CYS A 45 4.91 -5.85 1.07
C CYS A 45 4.15 -6.54 -0.06
N HIS A 46 2.86 -6.20 -0.31
CA HIS A 46 1.99 -6.89 -1.24
C HIS A 46 1.38 -5.95 -2.28
N THR A 47 1.24 -6.45 -3.51
CA THR A 47 0.45 -5.85 -4.58
C THR A 47 -0.87 -6.60 -4.73
N LEU A 48 -1.92 -5.94 -5.25
CA LEU A 48 -3.25 -6.53 -5.45
C LEU A 48 -3.63 -6.69 -6.92
N ALA A 49 -3.10 -5.83 -7.79
CA ALA A 49 -3.53 -5.80 -9.18
C ALA A 49 -2.96 -6.98 -9.98
N GLU A 50 -3.71 -7.39 -11.02
CA GLU A 50 -3.29 -8.41 -11.96
C GLU A 50 -1.93 -8.09 -12.58
N ASN A 51 -1.09 -9.09 -12.74
CA ASN A 51 0.25 -8.97 -13.33
C ASN A 51 1.20 -7.97 -12.62
N SER A 52 0.88 -7.57 -11.40
CA SER A 52 1.80 -6.77 -10.60
C SER A 52 2.90 -7.63 -10.01
N ALA A 53 4.07 -7.02 -9.79
CA ALA A 53 5.24 -7.71 -9.27
C ALA A 53 5.04 -8.18 -7.82
N ASN A 54 5.67 -9.29 -7.47
CA ASN A 54 5.96 -9.65 -6.10
C ASN A 54 6.92 -8.60 -5.50
N LEU A 55 6.69 -8.24 -4.24
CA LEU A 55 7.53 -7.32 -3.48
C LEU A 55 8.30 -8.08 -2.39
N ILE A 56 8.25 -7.63 -1.16
CA ILE A 56 8.73 -8.38 0.01
C ILE A 56 7.85 -9.62 0.23
N GLY A 57 6.54 -9.49 -0.03
CA GLY A 57 5.57 -10.57 -0.07
C GLY A 57 5.05 -10.82 -1.49
N PRO A 58 4.31 -11.91 -1.72
CA PRO A 58 3.76 -12.24 -3.02
C PRO A 58 2.66 -11.26 -3.45
N ASN A 59 2.43 -11.16 -4.76
CA ASN A 59 1.23 -10.56 -5.30
C ASN A 59 -0.01 -11.32 -4.82
N LEU A 60 -1.07 -10.59 -4.45
CA LEU A 60 -2.28 -11.17 -3.89
C LEU A 60 -3.44 -11.26 -4.89
N TRP A 61 -3.20 -11.00 -6.19
CA TRP A 61 -4.22 -11.21 -7.22
C TRP A 61 -4.73 -12.65 -7.18
N HIS A 62 -6.03 -12.83 -7.22
CA HIS A 62 -6.71 -14.13 -7.08
C HIS A 62 -6.33 -14.91 -5.81
N ILE A 63 -5.93 -14.23 -4.72
CA ILE A 63 -5.54 -14.94 -3.48
C ILE A 63 -6.68 -15.84 -2.97
N PHE A 64 -7.94 -15.38 -3.04
CA PHE A 64 -9.07 -16.19 -2.65
C PHE A 64 -9.34 -17.26 -3.74
N ASN A 65 -9.19 -18.50 -3.38
CA ASN A 65 -9.22 -19.69 -4.23
C ASN A 65 -7.86 -20.09 -4.86
N ARG A 66 -6.74 -19.50 -4.40
CA ARG A 66 -5.37 -19.92 -4.76
C ARG A 66 -4.79 -20.82 -3.68
N GLY A 67 -4.02 -21.84 -4.05
CA GLY A 67 -3.30 -22.69 -3.10
C GLY A 67 -2.30 -21.88 -2.26
N VAL A 68 -2.11 -22.29 -1.02
CA VAL A 68 -1.06 -21.74 -0.16
C VAL A 68 0.28 -22.10 -0.75
N GLY A 69 1.14 -21.10 -0.99
CA GLY A 69 2.47 -21.36 -1.56
C GLY A 69 2.53 -21.51 -3.09
N ASP A 70 1.43 -21.30 -3.82
CA ASP A 70 1.32 -21.62 -5.26
C ASP A 70 1.95 -20.58 -6.21
N ASP A 71 2.37 -19.41 -5.73
CA ASP A 71 3.05 -18.46 -6.62
C ASP A 71 4.47 -18.95 -6.91
N ILE A 72 4.67 -19.55 -8.08
CA ILE A 72 5.95 -20.09 -8.54
C ILE A 72 7.09 -19.04 -8.59
N ASN A 73 6.73 -17.77 -8.67
CA ASN A 73 7.70 -16.67 -8.73
C ASN A 73 8.03 -16.09 -7.35
N PHE A 74 7.50 -16.66 -6.26
CA PHE A 74 7.75 -16.23 -4.90
C PHE A 74 8.30 -17.37 -4.04
N ARG A 75 9.30 -17.07 -3.20
CA ARG A 75 9.87 -18.05 -2.28
C ARG A 75 9.11 -18.04 -0.96
N TYR A 76 8.32 -19.05 -0.72
CA TYR A 76 7.61 -19.28 0.53
C TYR A 76 8.45 -20.02 1.57
N SER A 77 7.97 -20.04 2.81
CA SER A 77 8.48 -20.95 3.85
C SER A 77 8.11 -22.41 3.57
N ASP A 78 8.80 -23.34 4.21
CA ASP A 78 8.61 -24.76 3.96
C ASP A 78 7.19 -25.23 4.31
N SER A 79 6.64 -24.76 5.44
CA SER A 79 5.28 -25.09 5.85
C SER A 79 4.20 -24.55 4.89
N MET A 80 4.44 -23.38 4.27
CA MET A 80 3.53 -22.84 3.26
C MET A 80 3.67 -23.57 1.92
N SER A 81 4.90 -23.84 1.48
CA SER A 81 5.16 -24.53 0.22
C SER A 81 4.68 -25.98 0.19
N SER A 82 4.60 -26.64 1.36
CA SER A 82 4.12 -28.02 1.50
C SER A 82 2.65 -28.12 1.88
N SER A 83 1.92 -27.01 1.90
CA SER A 83 0.52 -26.97 2.33
C SER A 83 -0.42 -27.31 1.18
N ASP A 84 -1.40 -28.18 1.43
CA ASP A 84 -2.51 -28.45 0.50
C ASP A 84 -3.72 -27.52 0.71
N LEU A 85 -3.59 -26.50 1.58
CA LEU A 85 -4.68 -25.57 1.87
C LEU A 85 -4.89 -24.60 0.71
N ILE A 86 -6.14 -24.19 0.55
CA ILE A 86 -6.54 -23.16 -0.41
C ILE A 86 -6.95 -21.91 0.38
N TRP A 87 -6.48 -20.75 -0.04
CA TRP A 87 -6.86 -19.50 0.57
C TRP A 87 -8.36 -19.22 0.34
N ASP A 88 -9.07 -19.08 1.43
CA ASP A 88 -10.44 -18.56 1.48
C ASP A 88 -10.51 -17.42 2.51
N LYS A 89 -11.69 -16.81 2.67
CA LYS A 89 -11.87 -15.71 3.62
C LYS A 89 -11.56 -16.10 5.07
N GLU A 90 -11.80 -17.35 5.43
CA GLU A 90 -11.59 -17.86 6.78
C GLU A 90 -10.12 -18.11 7.07
N LEU A 91 -9.41 -18.69 6.11
CA LEU A 91 -7.98 -18.93 6.22
C LEU A 91 -7.21 -17.59 6.21
N VAL A 92 -7.60 -16.65 5.34
CA VAL A 92 -7.03 -15.29 5.34
C VAL A 92 -7.27 -14.60 6.68
N TYR A 93 -8.49 -14.67 7.23
CA TYR A 93 -8.80 -14.11 8.53
C TYR A 93 -7.91 -14.68 9.65
N LYS A 94 -7.78 -16.00 9.72
CA LYS A 94 -6.93 -16.69 10.71
C LYS A 94 -5.45 -16.32 10.53
N PHE A 95 -4.99 -16.25 9.29
CA PHE A 95 -3.61 -15.91 8.97
C PHE A 95 -3.27 -14.48 9.35
N LEU A 96 -4.14 -13.51 9.10
CA LEU A 96 -3.95 -12.12 9.48
C LEU A 96 -3.99 -11.88 10.99
N ARG A 97 -4.54 -12.79 11.75
CA ARG A 97 -4.50 -12.75 13.23
C ARG A 97 -3.21 -13.29 13.82
N GLY A 98 -2.52 -14.17 13.10
CA GLY A 98 -1.26 -14.73 13.55
C GLY A 98 -0.67 -15.69 12.51
N PRO A 99 0.15 -15.18 11.58
CA PRO A 99 0.75 -16.01 10.53
C PRO A 99 1.45 -17.24 11.06
N GLN A 100 2.23 -17.10 12.12
CA GLN A 100 3.01 -18.19 12.72
C GLN A 100 2.15 -19.20 13.50
N THR A 101 0.90 -18.88 13.80
CA THR A 101 -0.04 -19.84 14.39
C THR A 101 -0.46 -20.90 13.37
N LEU A 102 -0.58 -20.53 12.10
CA LEU A 102 -0.93 -21.45 11.01
C LEU A 102 0.30 -22.04 10.33
N PHE A 103 1.31 -21.21 10.10
CA PHE A 103 2.57 -21.57 9.44
C PHE A 103 3.74 -21.12 10.31
N PRO A 104 4.27 -21.97 11.19
CA PRO A 104 5.23 -21.59 12.24
C PRO A 104 6.52 -20.94 11.72
N ASP A 105 6.93 -21.26 10.51
CA ASP A 105 8.12 -20.73 9.83
C ASP A 105 7.81 -19.58 8.85
N SER A 106 6.56 -19.06 8.86
CA SER A 106 6.19 -17.94 8.01
C SER A 106 7.03 -16.70 8.30
N ASN A 107 7.59 -16.11 7.24
CA ASN A 107 8.35 -14.86 7.32
C ASN A 107 7.45 -13.61 7.37
N MET A 108 6.14 -13.76 7.19
CA MET A 108 5.21 -12.64 7.30
C MET A 108 5.03 -12.24 8.77
N ILE A 109 5.35 -10.99 9.08
CA ILE A 109 5.21 -10.43 10.42
C ILE A 109 4.10 -9.37 10.40
N ILE A 110 3.16 -9.48 11.32
CA ILE A 110 2.16 -8.44 11.63
C ILE A 110 2.57 -7.82 12.95
N PRO A 111 3.16 -6.61 12.95
CA PRO A 111 3.76 -6.02 14.16
C PRO A 111 2.75 -5.75 15.28
N GLU A 112 1.52 -5.41 14.88
CA GLU A 112 0.41 -5.13 15.80
C GLU A 112 -0.84 -5.87 15.34
N PRO A 113 -1.61 -6.48 16.25
CA PRO A 113 -2.87 -7.13 15.92
C PRO A 113 -3.80 -6.18 15.16
N VAL A 114 -4.42 -6.68 14.10
CA VAL A 114 -5.43 -5.92 13.36
C VAL A 114 -6.72 -5.92 14.19
N PRO A 115 -7.31 -4.74 14.49
CA PRO A 115 -8.63 -4.68 15.13
C PRO A 115 -9.68 -5.47 14.36
N GLU A 116 -10.59 -6.11 15.05
CA GLU A 116 -11.55 -7.07 14.48
C GLU A 116 -12.41 -6.45 13.35
N GLU A 117 -12.97 -5.27 13.60
CA GLU A 117 -13.78 -4.54 12.63
C GLU A 117 -12.96 -4.19 11.39
N LEU A 118 -11.74 -3.69 11.58
CA LEU A 118 -10.83 -3.37 10.47
C LEU A 118 -10.44 -4.62 9.68
N LEU A 119 -10.29 -5.77 10.35
CA LEU A 119 -9.93 -7.03 9.69
C LEU A 119 -11.03 -7.49 8.73
N THR A 120 -12.30 -7.40 9.14
CA THR A 120 -13.45 -7.69 8.27
C THR A 120 -13.51 -6.76 7.07
N ASP A 121 -13.32 -5.46 7.27
CA ASP A 121 -13.27 -4.47 6.21
C ASP A 121 -12.11 -4.72 5.23
N MET A 122 -10.93 -5.06 5.75
CA MET A 122 -9.76 -5.38 4.92
C MET A 122 -9.98 -6.63 4.08
N ILE A 123 -10.60 -7.67 4.64
CA ILE A 123 -10.91 -8.91 3.90
C ILE A 123 -11.90 -8.60 2.79
N ALA A 124 -12.98 -7.88 3.09
CA ALA A 124 -13.97 -7.48 2.10
C ALA A 124 -13.35 -6.64 0.96
N PHE A 125 -12.51 -5.67 1.31
CA PHE A 125 -11.74 -4.89 0.34
C PHE A 125 -10.86 -5.78 -0.52
N MET A 126 -10.09 -6.69 0.07
CA MET A 126 -9.21 -7.61 -0.66
C MET A 126 -10.02 -8.52 -1.59
N MET A 127 -11.17 -9.05 -1.16
CA MET A 127 -12.03 -9.89 -2.01
C MET A 127 -12.51 -9.15 -3.25
N ILE A 128 -12.77 -7.85 -3.15
CA ILE A 128 -13.18 -7.01 -4.27
C ILE A 128 -12.00 -6.75 -5.20
N GLU A 129 -10.85 -6.37 -4.65
CA GLU A 129 -9.71 -5.88 -5.42
C GLU A 129 -8.84 -7.00 -6.02
N THR A 130 -8.92 -8.21 -5.51
CA THR A 130 -8.15 -9.36 -6.01
C THR A 130 -8.99 -10.34 -6.84
N ASP A 131 -10.14 -9.91 -7.29
CA ASP A 131 -11.07 -10.68 -8.13
C ASP A 131 -11.47 -12.03 -7.50
N ALA A 132 -11.84 -12.01 -6.21
CA ALA A 132 -12.31 -13.21 -5.53
C ALA A 132 -13.54 -13.85 -6.23
N PRO A 133 -13.72 -15.17 -6.16
CA PRO A 133 -14.89 -15.85 -6.72
C PRO A 133 -16.23 -15.34 -6.17
N TYR A 134 -16.25 -14.95 -4.88
CA TYR A 134 -17.33 -14.20 -4.26
C TYR A 134 -16.82 -12.80 -3.90
N LYS A 135 -17.56 -11.78 -4.34
CA LYS A 135 -17.29 -10.38 -3.98
C LYS A 135 -18.45 -9.86 -3.15
N PRO A 136 -18.19 -9.33 -1.96
CA PRO A 136 -19.25 -8.65 -1.20
C PRO A 136 -19.88 -7.55 -2.06
N ASN A 137 -21.19 -7.42 -1.99
CA ASN A 137 -21.93 -6.39 -2.72
C ASN A 137 -21.85 -5.05 -1.98
N ILE A 138 -20.63 -4.53 -1.89
CA ILE A 138 -20.35 -3.24 -1.27
C ILE A 138 -20.20 -2.20 -2.37
N GLU A 139 -20.81 -1.05 -2.18
CA GLU A 139 -20.62 0.07 -3.07
C GLU A 139 -19.14 0.46 -3.05
N ARG A 140 -18.47 0.32 -4.19
CA ARG A 140 -17.11 0.85 -4.38
C ARG A 140 -17.19 2.37 -4.33
N ILE A 141 -17.01 2.93 -3.17
CA ILE A 141 -16.87 4.37 -3.04
C ILE A 141 -15.48 4.71 -3.59
N PHE A 142 -15.46 5.08 -4.85
CA PHE A 142 -14.26 5.69 -5.42
C PHE A 142 -14.09 7.05 -4.74
N ILE A 143 -13.06 7.19 -3.93
CA ILE A 143 -12.70 8.46 -3.27
C ILE A 143 -12.72 9.62 -4.29
N ALA A 144 -12.44 9.34 -5.56
CA ALA A 144 -12.50 10.33 -6.64
C ALA A 144 -13.89 10.98 -6.83
N GLU A 145 -14.98 10.31 -6.46
CA GLU A 145 -16.33 10.85 -6.61
C GLU A 145 -16.84 11.58 -5.36
N THR A 146 -16.31 11.24 -4.19
CA THR A 146 -16.72 11.84 -2.90
C THR A 146 -15.80 12.95 -2.40
N ILE A 147 -14.58 13.05 -2.94
CA ILE A 147 -13.67 14.12 -2.55
C ILE A 147 -14.14 15.45 -3.18
N ASP A 148 -14.45 16.40 -2.33
CA ASP A 148 -14.72 17.77 -2.77
C ASP A 148 -13.48 18.34 -3.48
N LYS A 149 -13.56 18.44 -4.81
CA LYS A 149 -12.46 18.91 -5.66
C LYS A 149 -12.15 20.39 -5.48
N SER A 150 -12.98 21.14 -4.77
CA SER A 150 -12.70 22.53 -4.38
C SER A 150 -11.68 22.60 -3.24
N LEU A 151 -11.51 21.52 -2.47
CA LEU A 151 -10.52 21.48 -1.40
C LEU A 151 -9.08 21.41 -1.97
N PRO A 152 -8.11 22.01 -1.27
CA PRO A 152 -6.71 21.93 -1.67
C PRO A 152 -6.19 20.48 -1.63
N ILE A 153 -5.17 20.18 -2.43
CA ILE A 153 -4.57 18.84 -2.56
C ILE A 153 -4.12 18.30 -1.21
N SER A 154 -3.60 19.15 -0.35
CA SER A 154 -3.18 18.81 1.02
C SER A 154 -4.33 18.27 1.88
N ALA A 155 -5.54 18.74 1.66
CA ALA A 155 -6.73 18.27 2.37
C ALA A 155 -7.33 17.03 1.70
N ARG A 156 -7.28 16.94 0.37
CA ARG A 156 -7.81 15.79 -0.39
C ARG A 156 -6.91 14.56 -0.28
N PHE A 157 -5.61 14.75 -0.27
CA PHE A 157 -4.60 13.70 -0.26
C PHE A 157 -3.48 14.00 0.75
N PRO A 158 -3.78 14.02 2.06
CA PRO A 158 -2.81 14.47 3.08
C PRO A 158 -1.55 13.60 3.13
N SER A 159 -1.68 12.30 2.97
CA SER A 159 -0.52 11.39 2.95
C SER A 159 0.40 11.65 1.75
N PHE A 160 -0.17 11.81 0.55
CA PHE A 160 0.59 12.17 -0.64
C PHE A 160 1.28 13.53 -0.47
N TRP A 161 0.53 14.54 -0.01
CA TRP A 161 1.06 15.89 0.23
C TRP A 161 2.23 15.89 1.20
N ASN A 162 2.04 15.30 2.37
CA ASN A 162 3.08 15.23 3.38
C ASN A 162 4.32 14.49 2.87
N HIS A 163 4.09 13.39 2.16
CA HIS A 163 5.16 12.61 1.59
C HIS A 163 5.99 13.41 0.57
N LEU A 164 5.32 14.10 -0.34
CA LEU A 164 5.97 14.89 -1.39
C LEU A 164 6.68 16.14 -0.84
N MET A 165 6.02 16.84 0.11
CA MET A 165 6.50 18.13 0.60
C MET A 165 7.64 18.03 1.62
N PHE A 166 7.69 16.95 2.41
CA PHE A 166 8.63 16.83 3.51
C PHE A 166 9.77 15.83 3.27
N ASN A 167 9.83 15.25 2.09
CA ASN A 167 10.86 14.27 1.75
C ASN A 167 11.60 14.66 0.47
N THR A 168 12.69 13.96 0.23
CA THR A 168 13.55 14.08 -0.94
C THR A 168 13.19 13.01 -1.94
N THR A 169 12.94 13.40 -3.20
CA THR A 169 12.81 12.43 -4.30
C THR A 169 14.17 12.24 -4.96
N HIS A 170 14.71 11.05 -4.86
CA HIS A 170 16.00 10.72 -5.46
C HIS A 170 15.80 10.15 -6.86
N TYR A 171 16.54 10.67 -7.83
CA TYR A 171 16.51 10.23 -9.22
C TYR A 171 17.86 9.69 -9.66
N LYS A 172 17.81 8.61 -10.42
CA LYS A 172 18.93 8.06 -11.16
C LYS A 172 18.54 7.97 -12.64
N LEU A 173 19.15 8.79 -13.46
CA LEU A 173 18.90 8.86 -14.89
C LEU A 173 20.04 8.16 -15.63
N ILE A 174 19.69 7.22 -16.51
CA ILE A 174 20.65 6.55 -17.39
C ILE A 174 20.31 6.95 -18.83
N THR A 175 21.20 7.66 -19.48
CA THR A 175 21.06 8.11 -20.87
C THR A 175 22.39 8.07 -21.60
N ASN A 176 22.45 7.57 -22.83
CA ASN A 176 23.65 7.51 -23.66
C ASN A 176 24.90 6.97 -22.94
N ASN A 177 24.77 5.89 -22.17
CA ASN A 177 25.79 5.28 -21.32
C ASN A 177 26.35 6.21 -20.21
N LYS A 178 25.66 7.29 -19.91
CA LYS A 178 25.95 8.13 -18.75
C LYS A 178 24.90 7.96 -17.69
N GLU A 179 25.34 7.98 -16.46
CA GLU A 179 24.52 7.90 -15.27
C GLU A 179 24.60 9.23 -14.53
N ILE A 180 23.45 9.77 -14.16
CA ILE A 180 23.33 11.02 -13.40
C ILE A 180 22.40 10.72 -12.23
N GLU A 181 22.86 11.01 -11.03
CA GLU A 181 22.05 10.96 -9.83
C GLU A 181 21.79 12.37 -9.33
N PHE A 182 20.56 12.66 -8.90
CA PHE A 182 20.19 13.93 -8.31
C PHE A 182 18.97 13.81 -7.41
N ASP A 183 18.83 14.77 -6.52
CA ASP A 183 17.70 14.91 -5.62
C ASP A 183 16.79 16.03 -6.09
N ALA A 184 15.49 15.81 -6.01
CA ALA A 184 14.47 16.80 -6.32
C ALA A 184 13.56 17.07 -5.13
N TYR A 185 13.17 18.30 -5.00
CA TYR A 185 12.34 18.83 -3.91
C TYR A 185 11.11 19.50 -4.51
N PHE A 186 9.93 18.96 -4.23
CA PHE A 186 8.68 19.48 -4.71
C PHE A 186 8.20 20.59 -3.76
N ASN A 187 7.98 21.80 -4.28
CA ASN A 187 7.63 22.96 -3.47
C ASN A 187 6.14 23.27 -3.55
N THR A 188 5.63 23.94 -2.55
CA THR A 188 4.19 24.28 -2.43
C THR A 188 3.70 25.24 -3.52
N ASP A 189 4.59 25.96 -4.16
CA ASP A 189 4.30 26.87 -5.27
C ASP A 189 4.21 26.20 -6.63
N GLY A 190 4.37 24.85 -6.68
CA GLY A 190 4.36 24.08 -7.92
C GLY A 190 5.72 24.00 -8.61
N SER A 191 6.77 24.59 -8.04
CA SER A 191 8.13 24.44 -8.56
C SER A 191 8.78 23.12 -8.07
N VAL A 192 9.80 22.67 -8.82
CA VAL A 192 10.69 21.58 -8.39
C VAL A 192 12.11 22.13 -8.40
N SER A 193 12.74 22.16 -7.23
CA SER A 193 14.16 22.46 -7.10
C SER A 193 14.98 21.17 -7.03
N THR A 194 16.25 21.25 -7.39
CA THR A 194 17.14 20.09 -7.38
C THR A 194 18.51 20.46 -6.82
N ASN A 195 19.27 19.45 -6.35
CA ASN A 195 20.67 19.62 -5.99
C ASN A 195 21.58 19.65 -7.21
N LEU A 196 21.05 19.50 -8.43
CA LEU A 196 21.80 19.53 -9.67
C LEU A 196 21.76 20.93 -10.28
N ASN A 197 22.91 21.58 -10.39
CA ASN A 197 23.05 22.98 -10.78
C ASN A 197 22.38 23.29 -12.13
N GLY A 198 21.49 24.29 -12.17
CA GLY A 198 20.77 24.70 -13.36
C GLY A 198 19.57 23.83 -13.75
N THR A 199 19.33 22.72 -13.04
CA THR A 199 18.17 21.87 -13.22
C THR A 199 17.00 22.36 -12.38
N MET A 200 15.84 22.48 -12.99
CA MET A 200 14.59 22.93 -12.33
C MET A 200 13.39 22.22 -12.93
N GLY A 201 12.26 22.33 -12.29
CA GLY A 201 11.05 21.74 -12.80
C GLY A 201 9.79 22.38 -12.26
N PHE A 202 8.68 21.83 -12.69
CA PHE A 202 7.34 22.23 -12.26
C PHE A 202 6.50 20.98 -12.01
N TRP A 203 5.54 21.11 -11.14
CA TRP A 203 4.56 20.06 -10.90
C TRP A 203 3.16 20.64 -10.71
N HIS A 204 2.16 19.82 -10.98
CA HIS A 204 0.77 20.13 -10.75
C HIS A 204 -0.06 18.87 -10.58
N VAL A 205 -1.26 19.02 -10.04
CA VAL A 205 -2.26 17.94 -10.03
C VAL A 205 -3.39 18.32 -10.98
N THR A 206 -3.71 17.40 -11.88
CA THR A 206 -4.80 17.60 -12.84
C THR A 206 -6.18 17.45 -12.19
N ASN A 207 -7.23 17.83 -12.91
CA ASN A 207 -8.62 17.64 -12.49
C ASN A 207 -9.04 16.16 -12.40
N LYS A 208 -8.20 15.25 -12.93
CA LYS A 208 -8.37 13.78 -12.82
C LYS A 208 -7.51 13.17 -11.72
N ASP A 209 -7.00 14.00 -10.81
CA ASP A 209 -6.16 13.60 -9.70
C ASP A 209 -4.89 12.85 -10.14
N MET A 210 -4.34 13.26 -11.30
CA MET A 210 -3.02 12.85 -11.75
C MET A 210 -1.98 13.84 -11.25
N PHE A 211 -0.96 13.35 -10.57
CA PHE A 211 0.23 14.11 -10.25
C PHE A 211 1.14 14.11 -11.48
N CYS A 212 1.40 15.28 -12.02
CA CYS A 212 2.28 15.47 -13.16
C CYS A 212 3.44 16.37 -12.77
N TYR A 213 4.62 16.03 -13.26
CA TYR A 213 5.78 16.89 -13.09
C TYR A 213 6.68 16.86 -14.34
N ALA A 214 7.44 17.93 -14.50
CA ALA A 214 8.43 18.06 -15.54
C ALA A 214 9.76 18.52 -14.91
N ILE A 215 10.86 17.93 -15.29
CA ILE A 215 12.21 18.34 -14.88
C ILE A 215 12.99 18.72 -16.15
N HIS A 216 13.54 19.94 -16.14
CA HIS A 216 14.18 20.57 -17.27
C HIS A 216 15.68 20.72 -17.03
N ARG A 217 16.45 20.83 -18.12
CA ARG A 217 17.88 21.13 -18.11
C ARG A 217 18.72 20.12 -17.35
N ILE A 218 18.34 18.84 -17.40
CA ILE A 218 19.17 17.78 -16.87
C ILE A 218 20.40 17.67 -17.77
N PRO A 219 21.63 17.72 -17.22
CA PRO A 219 22.85 17.61 -18.02
C PRO A 219 22.86 16.34 -18.88
N PHE A 220 23.33 16.48 -20.13
CA PHE A 220 23.42 15.39 -21.10
C PHE A 220 22.09 14.75 -21.54
N SER A 221 20.95 15.23 -21.03
CA SER A 221 19.63 14.83 -21.49
C SER A 221 19.13 15.80 -22.56
N ILE A 222 18.56 15.25 -23.63
CA ILE A 222 18.15 16.03 -24.81
C ILE A 222 16.74 16.57 -24.63
N SER A 223 15.96 16.02 -23.71
CA SER A 223 14.53 16.29 -23.58
C SER A 223 14.10 16.62 -22.18
N GLU A 224 12.99 17.34 -22.10
CA GLU A 224 12.22 17.48 -20.89
C GLU A 224 11.78 16.09 -20.42
N PHE A 225 11.93 15.86 -19.14
CA PHE A 225 11.37 14.71 -18.50
C PHE A 225 10.00 15.07 -17.94
N VAL A 226 8.95 14.49 -18.52
CA VAL A 226 7.57 14.73 -18.11
C VAL A 226 6.92 13.40 -17.75
N GLU A 227 6.41 13.30 -16.54
CA GLU A 227 5.67 12.11 -16.10
C GLU A 227 4.38 12.49 -15.37
N CYS A 228 3.38 11.63 -15.48
CA CYS A 228 2.11 11.74 -14.78
C CYS A 228 1.72 10.41 -14.15
N PHE A 229 1.35 10.44 -12.89
CA PHE A 229 0.91 9.28 -12.12
C PHE A 229 -0.42 9.53 -11.43
N PRO A 230 -1.32 8.55 -11.34
CA PRO A 230 -2.46 8.65 -10.44
C PRO A 230 -1.99 8.83 -9.00
N ILE A 231 -2.52 9.82 -8.27
CA ILE A 231 -2.13 10.07 -6.88
C ILE A 231 -2.35 8.81 -6.02
N GLY A 232 -3.42 8.06 -6.28
CA GLY A 232 -3.68 6.79 -5.60
C GLY A 232 -2.57 5.75 -5.75
N ALA A 233 -1.82 5.76 -6.86
CA ALA A 233 -0.67 4.86 -7.05
C ALA A 233 0.57 5.30 -6.25
N MET A 234 0.65 6.59 -5.89
CA MET A 234 1.75 7.18 -5.11
C MET A 234 1.45 7.26 -3.61
N ALA A 235 0.26 6.87 -3.19
CA ALA A 235 -0.25 7.12 -1.83
C ALA A 235 0.45 6.34 -0.71
N ILE A 236 1.50 5.59 -1.02
CA ILE A 236 2.23 4.79 -0.03
C ILE A 236 3.66 5.29 0.06
N PRO A 237 4.00 6.01 1.14
CA PRO A 237 5.36 6.41 1.38
C PRO A 237 6.25 5.20 1.59
N ARG A 238 7.21 5.00 0.67
CA ARG A 238 8.30 4.06 0.85
C ARG A 238 9.59 4.83 0.81
N PHE A 239 10.29 4.77 1.91
CA PHE A 239 11.67 5.23 1.97
C PHE A 239 12.56 4.13 1.38
N ALA A 240 12.77 4.18 0.07
CA ALA A 240 13.67 3.28 -0.61
C ALA A 240 14.32 4.01 -1.78
N LYS A 241 15.58 3.67 -2.06
CA LYS A 241 16.38 4.35 -3.07
C LYS A 241 15.93 4.03 -4.50
N GLU A 242 15.21 2.95 -4.75
CA GLU A 242 14.72 2.56 -6.08
C GLU A 242 13.31 1.99 -5.97
N LEU A 243 12.30 2.86 -5.93
CA LEU A 243 10.91 2.46 -5.77
C LEU A 243 10.18 2.24 -7.09
N TRP A 244 10.64 2.86 -8.15
CA TRP A 244 9.96 2.80 -9.44
C TRP A 244 10.96 2.96 -10.58
N ARG A 245 10.57 2.42 -11.72
CA ARG A 245 11.33 2.51 -12.96
C ARG A 245 10.40 2.99 -14.05
N SER A 246 10.75 4.07 -14.72
CA SER A 246 10.03 4.48 -15.92
C SER A 246 10.32 3.51 -17.07
N LYS A 247 9.37 3.35 -17.97
CA LYS A 247 9.64 2.63 -19.23
C LYS A 247 10.68 3.41 -20.02
N PRO A 248 11.66 2.74 -20.65
CA PRO A 248 12.61 3.42 -21.52
C PRO A 248 11.85 4.17 -22.60
N LYS A 249 12.07 5.48 -22.71
CA LYS A 249 11.64 6.31 -23.79
C LYS A 249 12.88 6.89 -24.44
N GLU A 250 13.14 6.56 -25.70
CA GLU A 250 14.27 7.06 -26.47
C GLU A 250 15.65 6.82 -25.80
N GLY A 251 15.84 5.68 -25.18
CA GLY A 251 17.11 5.32 -24.54
C GLY A 251 17.36 5.95 -23.17
N VAL A 252 16.36 6.58 -22.59
CA VAL A 252 16.39 7.15 -21.24
C VAL A 252 15.72 6.21 -20.27
N ILE A 253 16.41 5.85 -19.20
CA ILE A 253 15.83 5.08 -18.08
C ILE A 253 15.92 5.95 -16.83
N LEU A 254 14.80 6.23 -16.22
CA LEU A 254 14.72 6.92 -14.95
C LEU A 254 14.34 5.94 -13.84
N HIS A 255 15.14 5.94 -12.79
CA HIS A 255 14.82 5.29 -11.54
C HIS A 255 14.48 6.36 -10.52
N GLY A 256 13.42 6.17 -9.76
CA GLY A 256 13.05 7.07 -8.69
C GLY A 256 13.00 6.37 -7.35
N GLY A 257 13.26 7.13 -6.30
CA GLY A 257 13.16 6.68 -4.92
C GLY A 257 12.82 7.85 -4.00
N ILE A 258 12.48 7.57 -2.76
CA ILE A 258 12.16 8.61 -1.79
C ILE A 258 13.04 8.41 -0.56
N LEU A 259 13.71 9.48 -0.17
CA LEU A 259 14.56 9.54 1.01
C LEU A 259 13.87 10.40 2.08
N PRO A 260 13.97 10.03 3.37
CA PRO A 260 13.34 10.80 4.44
C PRO A 260 13.98 12.17 4.61
N GLY A 261 13.12 13.17 4.80
CA GLY A 261 13.52 14.53 5.08
C GLY A 261 13.97 15.32 3.85
N ARG A 262 14.24 16.59 4.09
CA ARG A 262 14.85 17.54 3.15
C ARG A 262 16.14 18.06 3.75
N PRO A 263 17.15 18.45 2.95
CA PRO A 263 18.27 19.22 3.49
C PRO A 263 17.75 20.46 4.19
N ILE A 264 18.32 20.78 5.34
CA ILE A 264 18.09 22.05 6.01
C ILE A 264 18.89 23.08 5.20
N GLU A 265 18.20 24.07 4.60
CA GLU A 265 18.86 25.20 3.96
C GLU A 265 19.60 26.08 4.98
#